data_3152794536858c58fcbbe39fee4ff374
#
_entry.id   3152794536858c58fcbbe39fee4ff374
#
_cell.length_a   1.000
_cell.length_b   1.000
_cell.length_c   1.000
_cell.angle_alpha   90.00
_cell.angle_beta   90.00
_cell.angle_gamma   90.00
#
_symmetry.space_group_name_H-M   'P 1'
#
loop_
_entity.id
_entity.type
_entity.pdbx_description
1 polymer ?
#
loop_
_entity_poly.entity_id
_entity_poly.type
_entity_poly.pdbx_seq_one_letter_code
_entity_poly.pdbx_strand_id
1 'polypeptide(L)' 'MDELVAELARRLVDEPSEVRVEQYEDEDGTLVYELIVAEDDVGKGIGRQGRLARALRTIVRAGGVAAGRRLALEIVD' A
#
# COMPACT_ATOMS: atom_id res chain seq x y z
N MET A 1 0.96 -9.70 -5.22
CA MET A 1 0.75 -8.23 -5.13
C MET A 1 1.29 -7.63 -3.83
N ASP A 2 1.10 -8.30 -2.72
CA ASP A 2 1.59 -7.79 -1.43
C ASP A 2 3.10 -7.62 -1.39
N GLU A 3 3.86 -8.58 -1.96
CA GLU A 3 5.32 -8.46 -2.01
C GLU A 3 5.77 -7.31 -2.90
N LEU A 4 5.05 -7.06 -3.98
CA LEU A 4 5.35 -5.93 -4.86
C LEU A 4 5.15 -4.62 -4.12
N VAL A 5 4.02 -4.48 -3.42
CA VAL A 5 3.74 -3.28 -2.65
C VAL A 5 4.81 -3.07 -1.57
N ALA A 6 5.15 -4.12 -0.85
CA ALA A 6 6.18 -4.04 0.19
C ALA A 6 7.53 -3.61 -0.38
N GLU A 7 7.93 -4.21 -1.50
CA GLU A 7 9.20 -3.90 -2.13
C GLU A 7 9.28 -2.46 -2.60
N LEU A 8 8.20 -1.99 -3.25
CA LEU A 8 8.15 -0.61 -3.71
C LEU A 8 8.19 0.36 -2.53
N ALA A 9 7.45 0.05 -1.46
CA ALA A 9 7.44 0.90 -0.28
C ALA A 9 8.83 0.97 0.36
N ARG A 10 9.54 -0.16 0.45
CA ARG A 10 10.88 -0.17 1.04
C ARG A 10 11.86 0.72 0.31
N ARG A 11 11.66 0.89 -1.00
CA ARG A 11 12.53 1.75 -1.81
C ARG A 11 12.21 3.22 -1.65
N LEU A 12 11.06 3.55 -1.09
CA LEU A 12 10.56 4.92 -1.02
C LEU A 12 10.62 5.52 0.39
N VAL A 13 10.77 4.68 1.41
CA VAL A 13 10.76 5.15 2.80
C VAL A 13 12.17 5.22 3.37
N ASP A 14 12.32 5.99 4.45
CA ASP A 14 13.60 6.11 5.14
C ASP A 14 13.87 4.94 6.08
N GLU A 15 12.83 4.24 6.52
CA GLU A 15 12.96 3.13 7.45
C GLU A 15 12.36 1.86 6.86
N PRO A 16 13.04 1.25 5.88
CA PRO A 16 12.48 0.08 5.18
C PRO A 16 12.26 -1.13 6.08
N SER A 17 12.99 -1.24 7.19
CA SER A 17 12.79 -2.35 8.13
C SER A 17 11.43 -2.31 8.81
N GLU A 18 10.76 -1.17 8.79
CA GLU A 18 9.43 -1.01 9.39
C GLU A 18 8.30 -1.30 8.42
N VAL A 19 8.61 -1.55 7.14
CA VAL A 19 7.58 -1.77 6.13
C VAL A 19 7.00 -3.17 6.30
N ARG A 20 5.66 -3.23 6.40
CA ARG A 20 4.91 -4.49 6.39
C ARG A 20 3.66 -4.30 5.57
N VAL A 21 3.18 -5.38 4.98
CA VAL A 21 1.92 -5.39 4.26
C VAL A 21 1.08 -6.51 4.81
N GLU A 22 -0.14 -6.18 5.21
CA GLU A 22 -1.13 -7.15 5.64
C GLU A 22 -2.31 -7.07 4.69
N GLN A 23 -3.08 -8.12 4.61
CA GLN A 23 -4.21 -8.13 3.70
C GLN A 23 -5.43 -8.73 4.37
N TYR A 24 -6.58 -8.21 4.01
CA TYR A 24 -7.86 -8.76 4.44
C TYR A 24 -8.90 -8.49 3.37
N GLU A 25 -9.98 -9.26 3.42
CA GLU A 25 -11.10 -9.08 2.50
C GLU A 25 -12.22 -8.36 3.25
N ASP A 26 -12.73 -7.28 2.68
CA ASP A 26 -13.82 -6.56 3.31
C ASP A 26 -15.19 -7.17 2.94
N GLU A 27 -16.26 -6.53 3.43
CA GLU A 27 -17.61 -7.09 3.31
C GLU A 27 -18.08 -7.20 1.87
N ASP A 28 -17.60 -6.35 0.98
CA ASP A 28 -18.03 -6.37 -0.41
C ASP A 28 -17.12 -7.19 -1.31
N GLY A 29 -16.16 -7.90 -0.73
CA GLY A 29 -15.25 -8.75 -1.47
C GLY A 29 -14.00 -8.06 -1.98
N THR A 30 -13.78 -6.79 -1.66
CA THR A 30 -12.55 -6.11 -2.02
C THR A 30 -11.41 -6.62 -1.15
N LEU A 31 -10.30 -6.99 -1.79
CA LEU A 31 -9.09 -7.37 -1.06
C LEU A 31 -8.31 -6.10 -0.73
N VAL A 32 -8.13 -5.83 0.54
CA VAL A 32 -7.47 -4.62 1.03
C VAL A 32 -6.07 -4.96 1.49
N TYR A 33 -5.10 -4.24 0.96
CA TYR A 33 -3.71 -4.31 1.41
C TYR A 33 -3.45 -3.15 2.36
N GLU A 34 -3.08 -3.47 3.60
CA GLU A 34 -2.71 -2.45 4.58
C GLU A 34 -1.19 -2.32 4.57
N LEU A 35 -0.72 -1.18 4.13
CA LEU A 35 0.71 -0.88 4.12
C LEU A 35 1.06 -0.18 5.42
N ILE A 36 1.92 -0.79 6.21
CA ILE A 36 2.37 -0.28 7.49
C ILE A 36 3.78 0.23 7.31
N VAL A 37 4.00 1.48 7.65
CA VAL A 37 5.32 2.13 7.56
C VAL A 37 5.61 2.83 8.87
N ALA A 38 6.87 3.26 9.05
CA ALA A 38 7.23 4.04 10.22
C ALA A 38 6.43 5.34 10.27
N GLU A 39 6.07 5.76 11.47
CA GLU A 39 5.28 6.98 11.67
C GLU A 39 5.93 8.19 11.01
N ASP A 40 7.24 8.31 11.10
CA ASP A 40 7.97 9.42 10.50
C ASP A 40 7.85 9.41 8.97
N ASP A 41 7.79 8.23 8.37
CA ASP A 41 7.66 8.11 6.93
C ASP A 41 6.29 8.55 6.45
N VAL A 42 5.25 8.32 7.23
CA VAL A 42 3.92 8.82 6.92
C VAL A 42 3.94 10.34 6.80
N GLY A 43 4.64 11.01 7.71
CA GLY A 43 4.75 12.47 7.71
C GLY A 43 5.62 13.04 6.60
N LYS A 44 6.46 12.21 5.96
CA LYS A 44 7.44 12.67 4.98
C LYS A 44 7.01 12.49 3.53
N GLY A 45 5.73 12.33 3.28
CA GLY A 45 5.24 12.30 1.92
C GLY A 45 4.70 10.97 1.44
N ILE A 46 4.84 9.92 2.23
CA ILE A 46 4.12 8.67 1.94
C ILE A 46 2.74 8.68 2.61
N GLY A 47 2.35 9.82 3.19
CA GLY A 47 1.09 9.97 3.88
C GLY A 47 -0.11 9.58 3.04
N ARG A 48 -1.28 9.47 3.69
CA ARG A 48 -2.50 8.91 3.09
C ARG A 48 -2.89 9.58 1.78
N GLN A 49 -2.60 10.86 1.63
CA GLN A 49 -2.94 11.61 0.44
C GLN A 49 -1.71 12.09 -0.30
N GLY A 50 -0.55 11.58 0.06
CA GLY A 50 0.69 11.97 -0.58
C GLY A 50 0.80 11.42 -1.99
N ARG A 51 1.74 11.98 -2.75
CA ARG A 51 1.97 11.58 -4.12
C ARG A 51 2.36 10.10 -4.22
N LEU A 52 3.20 9.62 -3.31
CA LEU A 52 3.63 8.22 -3.29
C LEU A 52 2.47 7.30 -2.95
N ALA A 53 1.63 7.71 -2.01
CA ALA A 53 0.45 6.93 -1.65
C ALA A 53 -0.48 6.76 -2.85
N ARG A 54 -0.69 7.83 -3.61
CA ARG A 54 -1.55 7.76 -4.80
C ARG A 54 -0.95 6.87 -5.87
N ALA A 55 0.36 6.94 -6.06
CA ALA A 55 1.03 6.08 -7.03
C ALA A 55 0.88 4.61 -6.66
N LEU A 56 1.08 4.27 -5.40
CA LEU A 56 0.92 2.89 -4.92
C LEU A 56 -0.52 2.42 -5.08
N ARG A 57 -1.50 3.28 -4.77
CA ARG A 57 -2.90 2.94 -4.96
C ARG A 57 -3.23 2.67 -6.43
N THR A 58 -2.65 3.45 -7.33
CA THR A 58 -2.85 3.25 -8.77
C THR A 58 -2.29 1.90 -9.20
N ILE A 59 -1.12 1.53 -8.73
CA ILE A 59 -0.51 0.23 -9.05
C ILE A 59 -1.37 -0.92 -8.54
N VAL A 60 -1.85 -0.83 -7.32
CA VAL A 60 -2.69 -1.87 -6.73
C VAL A 60 -4.01 -1.99 -7.51
N ARG A 61 -4.60 -0.87 -7.86
CA ARG A 61 -5.85 -0.87 -8.62
C ARG A 61 -5.67 -1.50 -9.99
N ALA A 62 -4.58 -1.17 -10.67
CA ALA A 62 -4.26 -1.76 -11.97
C ALA A 62 -4.07 -3.27 -11.87
N GLY A 63 -3.40 -3.72 -10.81
CA GLY A 63 -3.24 -5.16 -10.56
C GLY A 63 -4.58 -5.85 -10.36
N GLY A 64 -5.52 -5.18 -9.70
CA GLY A 64 -6.86 -5.70 -9.52
C GLY A 64 -7.60 -5.86 -10.84
N VAL A 65 -7.52 -4.86 -11.71
CA VAL A 65 -8.13 -4.94 -13.04
C VAL A 65 -7.57 -6.12 -13.81
N ALA A 66 -6.26 -6.29 -13.81
CA ALA A 66 -5.61 -7.39 -14.52
C ALA A 66 -6.03 -8.76 -13.97
N ALA A 67 -6.27 -8.84 -12.66
CA ALA A 67 -6.68 -10.08 -12.01
C ALA A 67 -8.20 -10.31 -12.00
N GLY A 68 -8.96 -9.35 -12.50
CA GLY A 68 -10.42 -9.43 -12.48
C GLY A 68 -10.99 -9.31 -11.06
N ARG A 69 -10.33 -8.55 -10.19
CA ARG A 69 -10.71 -8.43 -8.80
C ARG A 69 -10.50 -7.01 -8.31
N ARG A 70 -11.33 -6.57 -7.37
CA ARG A 70 -11.15 -5.27 -6.74
C ARG A 70 -10.09 -5.36 -5.65
N LEU A 71 -9.06 -4.55 -5.80
CA LEU A 71 -7.99 -4.42 -4.81
C LEU A 71 -7.95 -2.98 -4.33
N ALA A 72 -7.61 -2.78 -3.07
CA ALA A 72 -7.47 -1.46 -2.47
C ALA A 72 -6.22 -1.42 -1.61
N LEU A 73 -5.68 -0.22 -1.41
CA LEU A 73 -4.52 -0.02 -0.56
C LEU A 73 -4.85 1.03 0.49
N GLU A 74 -4.55 0.70 1.75
CA GLU A 74 -4.61 1.65 2.85
C GLU A 74 -3.23 1.77 3.47
N ILE A 75 -2.87 2.99 3.86
CA ILE A 75 -1.59 3.24 4.52
C ILE A 75 -1.88 3.59 5.96
N VAL A 76 -1.25 2.85 6.85
CA VAL A 76 -1.43 3.02 8.30
C VAL A 76 -0.08 3.25 8.96
N ASP A 77 -0.07 3.96 10.07
CA ASP A 77 1.11 4.22 10.88
C ASP A 77 1.08 3.46 12.20
#